data_1c86dbf1d4a9795ed68090ada72f33a5
#
_entry.id   1c86dbf1d4a9795ed68090ada72f33a5
#
_cell.length_a   1.000
_cell.length_b   1.000
_cell.length_c   1.000
_cell.angle_alpha   90.00
_cell.angle_beta   90.00
_cell.angle_gamma   90.00
#
_symmetry.space_group_name_H-M   'P 1'
#
loop_
_entity.id
_entity.type
_entity.pdbx_description
1 polymer ?
#
loop_
_entity_poly.entity_id
_entity_poly.type
_entity_poly.pdbx_seq_one_letter_code
_entity_poly.pdbx_strand_id
1 'polypeptide(L)'
;MNSPVSKNMLNVSADYPDLRDRYYQPNLTPLKPFIDPPGNLVILDQGKDGACTGFALAATINFIYRQQGRKHTVSPWMLYAMAKRHDEWLGEAYEGSSCRGAIKGWYNSGVCNESLTEDIKHSNEFEMTLAIANNASNHRLGAYYRIEREISDFHAALNEVGVIFVSARIHEGWKDSEGDVISLRPEPMGGHAFAIVGYNDEGFWIQNSWGTDWKKSGLALWRYDDWALNIMDAWVVQLALPISGTGTYHQATRSIAQGLFSRSTPRVSIQDHFVHFDDGHFDTRSKYWSNKNHVDAIIEKLSESNHRHVMLYAHGGLNSIKASAKRIAAMKDTFLKNDIYPIHFMYDTGMLEELKDILGFKNKEISNKVGAFTDYTDRILEWATRKVGGALWREMKSDACTPFTRTTSDGTYFLTQLAAYLKDNSDIKLHVVGHSAGSIFHAHSLSRLCKVDENITIKSLHL
;
A
#
# COMPACT_ATOMS: atom_id res chain seq x y z
N MET A 1 31.43 -15.89 28.51
CA MET A 1 30.61 -16.77 27.66
C MET A 1 30.03 -15.89 26.56
N ASN A 2 30.57 -16.03 25.35
CA ASN A 2 30.12 -15.18 24.20
C ASN A 2 28.73 -15.63 23.81
N SER A 3 27.71 -14.84 24.10
CA SER A 3 26.42 -14.94 23.42
C SER A 3 26.66 -14.68 21.92
N PRO A 4 26.22 -15.58 21.03
CA PRO A 4 26.33 -15.33 19.61
C PRO A 4 25.35 -14.20 19.27
N VAL A 5 25.86 -12.99 19.07
CA VAL A 5 25.08 -11.92 18.41
C VAL A 5 24.69 -12.48 17.05
N SER A 6 23.42 -12.79 16.91
CA SER A 6 22.79 -13.31 15.71
C SER A 6 23.21 -12.45 14.52
N LYS A 7 23.58 -13.08 13.40
CA LYS A 7 23.81 -12.38 12.12
C LYS A 7 22.45 -11.80 11.65
N ASN A 8 22.14 -10.62 12.10
CA ASN A 8 20.98 -9.89 11.59
C ASN A 8 21.23 -9.54 10.12
N MET A 9 20.27 -9.81 9.26
CA MET A 9 20.36 -9.38 7.86
C MET A 9 20.24 -7.86 7.77
N LEU A 10 21.25 -7.22 7.18
CA LEU A 10 21.40 -5.77 7.06
C LEU A 10 21.17 -5.34 5.61
N ASN A 11 19.93 -5.46 5.14
CA ASN A 11 19.56 -5.38 3.73
C ASN A 11 18.66 -4.18 3.40
N VAL A 12 18.75 -3.07 4.13
CA VAL A 12 18.03 -1.85 3.75
C VAL A 12 18.75 -1.16 2.62
N SER A 13 18.01 -0.83 1.56
CA SER A 13 18.50 0.01 0.48
C SER A 13 18.03 1.45 0.66
N ALA A 14 18.88 2.42 0.31
CA ALA A 14 18.51 3.83 0.31
C ALA A 14 17.39 4.10 -0.70
N ASP A 15 16.47 4.98 -0.34
CA ASP A 15 15.40 5.40 -1.23
C ASP A 15 15.95 6.16 -2.44
N TYR A 16 15.50 5.81 -3.66
CA TYR A 16 15.82 6.62 -4.84
C TYR A 16 15.22 8.04 -4.71
N PRO A 17 15.91 9.09 -5.18
CA PRO A 17 15.34 10.43 -5.23
C PRO A 17 14.03 10.43 -6.02
N ASP A 18 12.95 10.93 -5.43
CA ASP A 18 11.64 11.04 -6.07
C ASP A 18 11.15 12.49 -5.97
N LEU A 19 10.94 13.14 -7.12
CA LEU A 19 10.44 14.51 -7.21
C LEU A 19 9.03 14.69 -6.58
N ARG A 20 8.35 13.62 -6.25
CA ARG A 20 7.05 13.61 -5.58
C ARG A 20 7.16 13.62 -4.06
N ASP A 21 8.36 13.43 -3.50
CA ASP A 21 8.59 13.52 -2.07
C ASP A 21 8.23 14.93 -1.58
N ARG A 22 7.47 14.98 -0.52
CA ARG A 22 7.22 16.22 0.19
C ARG A 22 8.23 16.31 1.32
N TYR A 23 8.96 17.39 1.33
CA TYR A 23 9.90 17.66 2.40
C TYR A 23 9.18 18.20 3.62
N TYR A 24 9.65 17.78 4.78
CA TYR A 24 9.26 18.32 6.06
C TYR A 24 9.70 19.80 6.12
N GLN A 25 8.80 20.64 6.57
CA GLN A 25 9.08 22.05 6.79
C GLN A 25 8.87 22.33 8.27
N PRO A 26 9.95 22.57 9.04
CA PRO A 26 9.85 22.82 10.47
C PRO A 26 9.13 24.12 10.76
N ASN A 27 8.35 24.14 11.84
CA ASN A 27 7.82 25.38 12.38
C ASN A 27 8.94 26.16 13.11
N LEU A 28 8.89 27.49 13.07
CA LEU A 28 9.80 28.37 13.79
C LEU A 28 9.45 28.42 15.28
N THR A 29 9.69 27.31 16.00
CA THR A 29 9.48 27.22 17.45
C THR A 29 10.81 27.01 18.17
N PRO A 30 10.98 27.52 19.41
CA PRO A 30 12.17 27.24 20.20
C PRO A 30 12.33 25.74 20.43
N LEU A 31 13.50 25.20 20.11
CA LEU A 31 13.82 23.80 20.32
C LEU A 31 14.21 23.56 21.78
N LYS A 32 13.84 22.41 22.33
CA LYS A 32 14.34 21.95 23.62
C LYS A 32 15.83 21.64 23.50
N PRO A 33 16.63 21.86 24.56
CA PRO A 33 18.07 21.54 24.52
C PRO A 33 18.33 20.04 24.42
N PHE A 34 17.41 19.19 24.93
CA PHE A 34 17.43 17.73 24.83
C PHE A 34 16.03 17.16 24.92
N ILE A 35 15.86 15.94 24.42
CA ILE A 35 14.64 15.14 24.55
C ILE A 35 15.08 13.74 24.94
N ASP A 36 14.68 13.29 26.13
CA ASP A 36 14.92 11.92 26.58
C ASP A 36 13.92 10.95 25.95
N PRO A 37 14.33 9.70 25.67
CA PRO A 37 13.41 8.66 25.22
C PRO A 37 12.30 8.43 26.27
N PRO A 38 11.03 8.30 25.84
CA PRO A 38 9.94 7.98 26.76
C PRO A 38 10.11 6.60 27.41
N GLY A 39 9.80 6.48 28.70
CA GLY A 39 9.94 5.21 29.43
C GLY A 39 8.91 4.11 29.06
N ASN A 40 7.96 4.38 28.18
CA ASN A 40 6.89 3.46 27.79
C ASN A 40 7.03 2.95 26.33
N LEU A 41 8.24 2.95 25.79
CA LEU A 41 8.55 2.45 24.46
C LEU A 41 8.32 0.92 24.36
N VAL A 42 7.83 0.47 23.22
CA VAL A 42 7.68 -0.95 22.90
C VAL A 42 8.88 -1.39 22.08
N ILE A 43 9.79 -2.10 22.72
CA ILE A 43 10.99 -2.62 22.07
C ILE A 43 10.66 -3.92 21.36
N LEU A 44 10.91 -3.96 20.06
CA LEU A 44 10.63 -5.10 19.19
C LEU A 44 11.90 -5.90 18.93
N ASP A 45 11.75 -7.17 18.53
CA ASP A 45 12.85 -8.04 18.11
C ASP A 45 12.54 -8.68 16.77
N GLN A 46 13.28 -8.30 15.71
CA GLN A 46 13.15 -8.86 14.37
C GLN A 46 13.84 -10.22 14.18
N GLY A 47 14.58 -10.67 15.17
CA GLY A 47 15.36 -11.91 15.09
C GLY A 47 16.42 -11.84 13.98
N LYS A 48 16.43 -12.87 13.10
CA LYS A 48 17.39 -12.99 12.00
C LYS A 48 16.87 -12.46 10.66
N ASP A 49 15.62 -12.07 10.57
CA ASP A 49 14.98 -11.64 9.32
C ASP A 49 15.42 -10.25 8.90
N GLY A 50 15.52 -10.01 7.59
CA GLY A 50 15.80 -8.70 7.00
C GLY A 50 14.63 -7.71 7.10
N ALA A 51 13.79 -7.83 8.13
CA ALA A 51 12.52 -7.13 8.29
C ALA A 51 12.62 -5.77 9.01
N CYS A 52 13.83 -5.22 9.19
CA CYS A 52 14.05 -4.02 10.01
C CYS A 52 13.20 -2.81 9.60
N THR A 53 12.87 -2.62 8.30
CA THR A 53 12.00 -1.53 7.86
C THR A 53 10.58 -1.65 8.41
N GLY A 54 10.01 -2.86 8.44
CA GLY A 54 8.71 -3.13 9.04
C GLY A 54 8.72 -2.92 10.57
N PHE A 55 9.77 -3.39 11.23
CA PHE A 55 9.94 -3.26 12.68
C PHE A 55 10.19 -1.83 13.12
N ALA A 56 11.03 -1.08 12.41
CA ALA A 56 11.28 0.33 12.70
C ALA A 56 10.05 1.22 12.45
N LEU A 57 9.28 0.92 11.38
CA LEU A 57 8.03 1.63 11.14
C LEU A 57 6.98 1.27 12.20
N ALA A 58 6.90 0.00 12.65
CA ALA A 58 6.04 -0.39 13.75
C ALA A 58 6.41 0.31 15.06
N ALA A 59 7.71 0.41 15.39
CA ALA A 59 8.19 1.18 16.52
C ALA A 59 7.76 2.64 16.44
N THR A 60 7.88 3.27 15.26
CA THR A 60 7.44 4.65 15.00
C THR A 60 5.94 4.82 15.22
N ILE A 61 5.10 3.92 14.69
CA ILE A 61 3.65 3.97 14.87
C ILE A 61 3.26 3.75 16.34
N ASN A 62 3.87 2.77 17.00
CA ASN A 62 3.64 2.46 18.40
C ASN A 62 4.02 3.64 19.30
N PHE A 63 5.12 4.35 18.99
CA PHE A 63 5.50 5.58 19.67
C PHE A 63 4.37 6.62 19.61
N ILE A 64 3.87 6.91 18.41
CA ILE A 64 2.78 7.89 18.22
C ILE A 64 1.51 7.43 18.95
N TYR A 65 1.20 6.12 18.95
CA TYR A 65 0.07 5.58 19.70
C TYR A 65 0.23 5.79 21.20
N ARG A 66 1.43 5.57 21.76
CA ARG A 66 1.69 5.82 23.21
C ARG A 66 1.52 7.29 23.55
N GLN A 67 1.96 8.21 22.70
CA GLN A 67 1.71 9.65 22.88
C GLN A 67 0.20 9.99 22.93
N GLN A 68 -0.62 9.25 22.17
CA GLN A 68 -2.08 9.40 22.15
C GLN A 68 -2.81 8.60 23.25
N GLY A 69 -2.09 7.95 24.17
CA GLY A 69 -2.67 7.11 25.22
C GLY A 69 -3.22 5.77 24.75
N ARG A 70 -2.96 5.37 23.50
CA ARG A 70 -3.36 4.08 22.96
C ARG A 70 -2.37 2.99 23.39
N LYS A 71 -2.90 1.81 23.80
CA LYS A 71 -2.07 0.72 24.34
C LYS A 71 -1.78 -0.42 23.36
N HIS A 72 -2.55 -0.55 22.29
CA HIS A 72 -2.30 -1.60 21.28
C HIS A 72 -1.04 -1.29 20.45
N THR A 73 -0.48 -2.32 19.88
CA THR A 73 0.71 -2.31 19.01
C THR A 73 0.33 -2.78 17.61
N VAL A 74 1.11 -2.39 16.63
CA VAL A 74 0.88 -2.77 15.23
C VAL A 74 1.84 -3.85 14.77
N SER A 75 1.39 -4.65 13.80
CA SER A 75 2.15 -5.76 13.25
C SER A 75 3.38 -5.30 12.44
N PRO A 76 4.60 -5.60 12.88
CA PRO A 76 5.80 -5.33 12.10
C PRO A 76 5.88 -6.23 10.86
N TRP A 77 5.37 -7.46 10.94
CA TRP A 77 5.36 -8.43 9.84
C TRP A 77 4.47 -7.98 8.69
N MET A 78 3.28 -7.44 8.98
CA MET A 78 2.44 -6.86 7.94
C MET A 78 3.13 -5.68 7.26
N LEU A 79 3.73 -4.77 8.03
CA LEU A 79 4.43 -3.61 7.47
C LEU A 79 5.57 -4.04 6.54
N TYR A 80 6.36 -5.04 6.93
CA TYR A 80 7.43 -5.57 6.11
C TYR A 80 6.93 -6.29 4.85
N ALA A 81 5.92 -7.15 4.98
CA ALA A 81 5.33 -7.83 3.83
C ALA A 81 4.76 -6.82 2.81
N MET A 82 4.12 -5.76 3.30
CA MET A 82 3.62 -4.68 2.43
C MET A 82 4.76 -3.80 1.90
N ALA A 83 5.85 -3.61 2.65
CA ALA A 83 7.04 -2.94 2.14
C ALA A 83 7.59 -3.65 0.90
N LYS A 84 7.78 -4.96 0.94
CA LYS A 84 8.25 -5.76 -0.21
C LYS A 84 7.34 -5.66 -1.43
N ARG A 85 6.00 -5.52 -1.24
CA ARG A 85 5.04 -5.32 -2.34
C ARG A 85 5.12 -3.95 -3.00
N HIS A 86 5.61 -2.95 -2.28
CA HIS A 86 5.63 -1.56 -2.72
C HIS A 86 7.04 -1.00 -2.90
N ASP A 87 8.03 -1.86 -2.81
CA ASP A 87 9.44 -1.50 -3.02
C ASP A 87 9.72 -1.14 -4.49
N GLU A 88 10.82 -0.47 -4.70
CA GLU A 88 11.26 -0.02 -6.02
C GLU A 88 11.95 -1.13 -6.82
N TRP A 89 12.27 -2.26 -6.16
CA TRP A 89 12.93 -3.44 -6.73
C TRP A 89 11.99 -4.64 -6.85
N LEU A 90 10.80 -4.42 -7.38
CA LEU A 90 9.82 -5.49 -7.62
C LEU A 90 10.41 -6.58 -8.50
N GLY A 91 10.35 -7.83 -8.02
CA GLY A 91 10.80 -9.01 -8.78
C GLY A 91 12.26 -9.41 -8.56
N GLU A 92 13.07 -8.65 -7.83
CA GLU A 92 14.38 -9.09 -7.41
C GLU A 92 14.28 -10.04 -6.20
N ALA A 93 15.07 -11.13 -6.22
CA ALA A 93 15.21 -12.06 -5.08
C ALA A 93 16.06 -11.41 -3.97
N TYR A 94 15.52 -10.36 -3.37
CA TYR A 94 16.19 -9.51 -2.41
C TYR A 94 15.45 -9.58 -1.07
N GLU A 95 16.17 -9.95 -0.04
CA GLU A 95 15.66 -10.00 1.34
C GLU A 95 15.94 -8.67 2.03
N GLY A 96 15.02 -7.75 1.91
CA GLY A 96 15.10 -6.41 2.47
C GLY A 96 14.00 -5.53 1.89
N SER A 97 14.04 -4.25 2.22
CA SER A 97 13.17 -3.24 1.62
C SER A 97 13.70 -1.83 1.92
N SER A 98 13.03 -0.80 1.40
CA SER A 98 13.35 0.60 1.67
C SER A 98 12.37 1.22 2.67
N CYS A 99 12.76 2.35 3.28
CA CYS A 99 11.86 3.13 4.14
C CYS A 99 10.63 3.60 3.37
N ARG A 100 10.80 4.07 2.13
CA ARG A 100 9.68 4.49 1.26
C ARG A 100 8.78 3.31 0.93
N GLY A 101 9.33 2.13 0.65
CA GLY A 101 8.55 0.90 0.43
C GLY A 101 7.64 0.60 1.62
N ALA A 102 8.16 0.66 2.84
CA ALA A 102 7.38 0.46 4.07
C ALA A 102 6.27 1.51 4.24
N ILE A 103 6.57 2.78 4.03
CA ILE A 103 5.58 3.87 4.08
C ILE A 103 4.51 3.71 2.99
N LYS A 104 4.90 3.37 1.75
CA LYS A 104 3.94 3.08 0.67
C LYS A 104 3.07 1.87 0.98
N GLY A 105 3.65 0.82 1.58
CA GLY A 105 2.90 -0.35 2.05
C GLY A 105 1.83 0.03 3.06
N TRP A 106 2.19 0.77 4.10
CA TRP A 106 1.25 1.28 5.09
C TRP A 106 0.19 2.21 4.50
N TYR A 107 0.58 3.14 3.63
CA TYR A 107 -0.35 4.05 2.94
C TYR A 107 -1.43 3.30 2.13
N ASN A 108 -1.05 2.21 1.47
CA ASN A 108 -1.95 1.48 0.58
C ASN A 108 -2.81 0.44 1.29
N SER A 109 -2.28 -0.22 2.32
CA SER A 109 -2.90 -1.38 2.96
C SER A 109 -3.35 -1.14 4.40
N GLY A 110 -2.94 -0.02 5.03
CA GLY A 110 -3.07 0.12 6.47
C GLY A 110 -2.10 -0.81 7.21
N VAL A 111 -2.30 -0.97 8.51
CA VAL A 111 -1.57 -1.94 9.35
C VAL A 111 -2.49 -2.54 10.39
N CYS A 112 -2.42 -3.85 10.59
CA CYS A 112 -3.23 -4.53 11.63
C CYS A 112 -2.56 -4.46 13.01
N ASN A 113 -3.35 -4.75 14.04
CA ASN A 113 -2.84 -4.96 15.38
C ASN A 113 -1.88 -6.17 15.40
N GLU A 114 -0.83 -6.10 16.20
CA GLU A 114 0.16 -7.16 16.37
C GLU A 114 -0.48 -8.47 16.83
N SER A 115 -1.52 -8.39 17.68
CA SER A 115 -2.26 -9.55 18.17
C SER A 115 -2.84 -10.49 17.09
N LEU A 116 -2.97 -10.02 15.85
CA LEU A 116 -3.40 -10.84 14.72
C LEU A 116 -2.22 -11.56 14.02
N THR A 117 -1.01 -11.32 14.47
CA THR A 117 0.22 -11.85 13.85
C THR A 117 1.25 -12.31 14.89
N GLU A 118 0.84 -12.53 16.14
CA GLU A 118 1.73 -12.96 17.26
C GLU A 118 2.42 -14.29 17.01
N ASP A 119 1.76 -15.20 16.28
CA ASP A 119 2.30 -16.53 15.96
C ASP A 119 3.37 -16.49 14.84
N ILE A 120 3.49 -15.38 14.12
CA ILE A 120 4.43 -15.23 13.00
C ILE A 120 5.84 -15.01 13.57
N LYS A 121 6.78 -15.88 13.18
CA LYS A 121 8.19 -15.80 13.58
C LYS A 121 9.11 -15.34 12.45
N HIS A 122 8.69 -15.54 11.21
CA HIS A 122 9.47 -15.25 10.02
C HIS A 122 8.63 -14.56 8.96
N SER A 123 9.26 -13.73 8.16
CA SER A 123 8.60 -12.91 7.14
C SER A 123 7.84 -13.71 6.07
N ASN A 124 8.26 -14.93 5.79
CA ASN A 124 7.63 -15.83 4.82
C ASN A 124 6.36 -16.50 5.34
N GLU A 125 6.07 -16.40 6.62
CA GLU A 125 4.85 -16.94 7.26
C GLU A 125 3.67 -15.98 7.15
N PHE A 126 3.90 -14.70 6.78
CA PHE A 126 2.85 -13.71 6.72
C PHE A 126 1.91 -13.95 5.53
N GLU A 127 0.65 -14.16 5.85
CA GLU A 127 -0.45 -14.21 4.87
C GLU A 127 -1.51 -13.13 5.19
N MET A 128 -1.96 -12.45 4.14
CA MET A 128 -3.04 -11.46 4.27
C MET A 128 -4.39 -12.16 4.36
N THR A 129 -4.91 -12.29 5.57
CA THR A 129 -6.26 -12.80 5.82
C THR A 129 -7.29 -11.67 5.80
N LEU A 130 -8.57 -12.04 5.75
CA LEU A 130 -9.67 -11.08 5.85
C LEU A 130 -9.66 -10.31 7.17
N ALA A 131 -9.46 -11.00 8.29
CA ALA A 131 -9.38 -10.37 9.61
C ALA A 131 -8.25 -9.33 9.70
N ILE A 132 -7.08 -9.65 9.14
CA ILE A 132 -5.94 -8.75 9.03
C ILE A 132 -6.29 -7.52 8.17
N ALA A 133 -6.87 -7.72 6.98
CA ALA A 133 -7.20 -6.64 6.06
C ALA A 133 -8.26 -5.69 6.65
N ASN A 134 -9.31 -6.23 7.28
CA ASN A 134 -10.35 -5.45 7.94
C ASN A 134 -9.80 -4.64 9.12
N ASN A 135 -9.00 -5.25 9.98
CA ASN A 135 -8.38 -4.55 11.10
C ASN A 135 -7.44 -3.45 10.62
N ALA A 136 -6.59 -3.74 9.62
CA ALA A 136 -5.63 -2.81 9.04
C ALA A 136 -6.29 -1.54 8.46
N SER A 137 -7.51 -1.66 7.96
CA SER A 137 -8.25 -0.53 7.40
C SER A 137 -8.53 0.58 8.44
N ASN A 138 -8.47 0.26 9.73
CA ASN A 138 -8.68 1.21 10.82
C ASN A 138 -7.40 1.94 11.26
N HIS A 139 -6.24 1.48 10.82
CA HIS A 139 -4.93 1.98 11.22
C HIS A 139 -4.15 2.51 10.01
N ARG A 140 -4.58 3.66 9.50
CA ARG A 140 -4.10 4.24 8.24
C ARG A 140 -3.04 5.30 8.46
N LEU A 141 -2.17 5.45 7.47
CA LEU A 141 -1.28 6.59 7.34
C LEU A 141 -2.08 7.82 6.88
N GLY A 142 -1.90 8.95 7.56
CA GLY A 142 -2.46 10.26 7.16
C GLY A 142 -1.55 11.00 6.21
N ALA A 143 -0.35 11.35 6.67
CA ALA A 143 0.63 12.07 5.89
C ALA A 143 2.05 11.58 6.21
N TYR A 144 2.97 11.82 5.29
CA TYR A 144 4.40 11.56 5.47
C TYR A 144 5.23 12.58 4.72
N TYR A 145 6.39 12.92 5.30
CA TYR A 145 7.31 13.91 4.77
C TYR A 145 8.74 13.41 4.91
N ARG A 146 9.55 13.63 3.88
CA ARG A 146 10.97 13.36 3.91
C ARG A 146 11.68 14.47 4.68
N ILE A 147 12.60 14.13 5.58
CA ILE A 147 13.44 15.11 6.28
C ILE A 147 14.70 15.30 5.45
N GLU A 148 15.12 16.55 5.25
CA GLU A 148 16.43 16.84 4.68
C GLU A 148 17.54 16.47 5.67
N ARG A 149 18.75 16.26 5.13
CA ARG A 149 19.91 15.82 5.94
C ARG A 149 20.52 17.00 6.71
N GLU A 150 19.65 17.74 7.40
CA GLU A 150 19.99 18.87 8.22
C GLU A 150 19.68 18.57 9.69
N ILE A 151 20.64 18.75 10.59
CA ILE A 151 20.51 18.41 12.01
C ILE A 151 19.37 19.20 12.67
N SER A 152 19.20 20.46 12.27
CA SER A 152 18.12 21.34 12.74
C SER A 152 16.73 20.79 12.43
N ASP A 153 16.57 20.17 11.26
CA ASP A 153 15.28 19.61 10.83
C ASP A 153 14.96 18.34 11.63
N PHE A 154 15.97 17.54 11.95
CA PHE A 154 15.82 16.39 12.85
C PHE A 154 15.41 16.82 14.26
N HIS A 155 16.06 17.86 14.81
CA HIS A 155 15.69 18.42 16.11
C HIS A 155 14.26 18.97 16.08
N ALA A 156 13.89 19.73 15.05
CA ALA A 156 12.55 20.27 14.90
C ALA A 156 11.50 19.15 14.80
N ALA A 157 11.76 18.12 13.98
CA ALA A 157 10.87 16.97 13.83
C ALA A 157 10.66 16.22 15.16
N LEU A 158 11.72 16.04 15.96
CA LEU A 158 11.61 15.43 17.28
C LEU A 158 10.83 16.31 18.28
N ASN A 159 10.96 17.63 18.20
CA ASN A 159 10.15 18.54 19.03
C ASN A 159 8.67 18.56 18.63
N GLU A 160 8.35 18.42 17.34
CA GLU A 160 6.98 18.51 16.84
C GLU A 160 6.25 17.17 16.82
N VAL A 161 6.93 16.10 16.40
CA VAL A 161 6.32 14.76 16.19
C VAL A 161 6.78 13.76 17.25
N GLY A 162 7.99 13.93 17.77
CA GLY A 162 8.59 13.11 18.82
C GLY A 162 9.34 11.88 18.33
N VAL A 163 9.14 11.46 17.07
CA VAL A 163 9.80 10.28 16.50
C VAL A 163 10.07 10.47 15.01
N ILE A 164 11.21 9.92 14.55
CA ILE A 164 11.60 9.91 13.13
C ILE A 164 11.89 8.47 12.71
N PHE A 165 11.32 8.05 11.60
CA PHE A 165 11.62 6.77 10.95
C PHE A 165 12.81 6.95 10.01
N VAL A 166 13.89 6.19 10.21
CA VAL A 166 15.15 6.38 9.48
C VAL A 166 15.74 5.08 8.96
N SER A 167 16.62 5.23 7.95
CA SER A 167 17.58 4.22 7.56
C SER A 167 19.02 4.78 7.58
N ALA A 168 19.97 3.92 7.88
CA ALA A 168 21.38 4.27 7.89
C ALA A 168 22.26 3.08 7.50
N ARG A 169 23.49 3.37 7.05
CA ARG A 169 24.54 2.35 7.02
C ARG A 169 25.02 2.13 8.44
N ILE A 170 25.08 0.89 8.85
CA ILE A 170 25.60 0.56 10.19
C ILE A 170 26.91 -0.20 10.09
N HIS A 171 27.67 -0.21 11.16
CA HIS A 171 29.02 -0.76 11.26
C HIS A 171 29.18 -1.62 12.53
N GLU A 172 30.34 -2.25 12.72
CA GLU A 172 30.59 -3.17 13.84
C GLU A 172 30.30 -2.59 15.23
N GLY A 173 30.45 -1.27 15.44
CA GLY A 173 30.13 -0.62 16.72
C GLY A 173 28.68 -0.75 17.18
N TRP A 174 27.75 -1.08 16.26
CA TRP A 174 26.36 -1.39 16.62
C TRP A 174 26.20 -2.74 17.32
N LYS A 175 27.16 -3.67 17.13
CA LYS A 175 27.18 -4.98 17.78
C LYS A 175 27.83 -4.98 19.15
N ASP A 176 28.54 -3.90 19.50
CA ASP A 176 29.15 -3.80 20.82
C ASP A 176 28.05 -3.86 21.89
N SER A 177 28.16 -4.79 22.82
CA SER A 177 27.17 -5.00 23.90
C SER A 177 27.34 -4.05 25.08
N GLU A 178 28.48 -3.38 25.17
CA GLU A 178 28.84 -2.52 26.29
C GLU A 178 28.48 -1.03 26.02
N GLY A 179 28.01 -0.37 27.06
CA GLY A 179 27.69 1.05 27.06
C GLY A 179 26.43 1.44 26.28
N ASP A 180 25.98 2.67 26.48
CA ASP A 180 24.77 3.21 25.87
C ASP A 180 25.05 3.90 24.52
N VAL A 181 26.33 4.16 24.20
CA VAL A 181 26.76 4.88 23.00
C VAL A 181 27.23 3.89 21.93
N ILE A 182 26.87 4.16 20.67
CA ILE A 182 27.39 3.44 19.51
C ILE A 182 28.78 3.98 19.18
N SER A 183 29.81 3.13 19.27
CA SER A 183 31.18 3.51 18.95
C SER A 183 31.39 3.51 17.44
N LEU A 184 31.69 4.68 16.86
CA LEU A 184 31.93 4.80 15.42
C LEU A 184 33.06 3.86 14.95
N ARG A 185 32.80 3.12 13.87
CA ARG A 185 33.78 2.25 13.18
C ARG A 185 33.79 2.60 11.68
N PRO A 186 34.94 2.50 11.02
CA PRO A 186 35.09 3.05 9.66
C PRO A 186 34.38 2.22 8.57
N GLU A 187 34.18 0.91 8.78
CA GLU A 187 33.68 0.03 7.72
C GLU A 187 32.19 -0.27 7.90
N PRO A 188 31.33 0.05 6.90
CA PRO A 188 29.93 -0.28 6.95
C PRO A 188 29.72 -1.77 6.75
N MET A 189 28.74 -2.34 7.44
CA MET A 189 28.31 -3.74 7.34
C MET A 189 27.10 -3.91 6.42
N GLY A 190 26.24 -2.90 6.31
CA GLY A 190 25.02 -2.91 5.52
C GLY A 190 24.03 -1.83 5.95
N GLY A 191 22.86 -1.81 5.32
CA GLY A 191 21.77 -0.88 5.65
C GLY A 191 20.86 -1.44 6.73
N HIS A 192 20.40 -0.56 7.64
CA HIS A 192 19.48 -0.89 8.71
C HIS A 192 18.45 0.22 8.90
N ALA A 193 17.24 -0.12 9.35
CA ALA A 193 16.19 0.83 9.68
C ALA A 193 15.86 0.77 11.16
N PHE A 194 15.60 1.94 11.76
CA PHE A 194 15.26 2.11 13.18
C PHE A 194 14.48 3.42 13.38
N ALA A 195 14.10 3.71 14.63
CA ALA A 195 13.45 4.98 14.97
C ALA A 195 14.40 5.87 15.79
N ILE A 196 14.39 7.18 15.54
CA ILE A 196 14.99 8.18 16.43
C ILE A 196 13.89 8.70 17.36
N VAL A 197 14.14 8.68 18.67
CA VAL A 197 13.14 8.97 19.71
C VAL A 197 13.54 10.06 20.70
N GLY A 198 14.67 10.70 20.47
CA GLY A 198 15.18 11.78 21.29
C GLY A 198 16.56 12.26 20.86
N TYR A 199 17.13 13.20 21.58
CA TYR A 199 18.49 13.71 21.36
C TYR A 199 19.05 14.42 22.59
N ASN A 200 20.37 14.55 22.63
CA ASN A 200 21.10 15.39 23.56
C ASN A 200 22.19 16.20 22.81
N ASP A 201 23.13 16.76 23.49
CA ASP A 201 24.26 17.50 22.92
C ASP A 201 25.30 16.65 22.18
N GLU A 202 25.30 15.33 22.38
CA GLU A 202 26.22 14.37 21.73
C GLU A 202 25.65 13.69 20.51
N GLY A 203 24.30 13.45 20.44
CA GLY A 203 23.71 12.66 19.39
C GLY A 203 22.21 12.41 19.54
N PHE A 204 21.73 11.51 18.72
CA PHE A 204 20.35 11.06 18.71
C PHE A 204 20.14 9.78 19.52
N TRP A 205 19.11 9.73 20.35
CA TRP A 205 18.63 8.50 20.95
C TRP A 205 17.86 7.69 19.92
N ILE A 206 18.31 6.47 19.68
CA ILE A 206 17.66 5.56 18.76
C ILE A 206 16.96 4.43 19.50
N GLN A 207 15.83 3.98 18.95
CA GLN A 207 15.13 2.75 19.31
C GLN A 207 15.37 1.71 18.23
N ASN A 208 16.06 0.63 18.60
CA ASN A 208 16.38 -0.47 17.69
C ASN A 208 15.34 -1.61 17.80
N SER A 209 15.42 -2.57 16.87
CA SER A 209 14.58 -3.76 16.78
C SER A 209 15.35 -5.07 17.01
N TRP A 210 16.30 -5.05 17.92
CA TRP A 210 17.12 -6.24 18.29
C TRP A 210 16.88 -6.71 19.72
N GLY A 211 15.66 -6.47 20.23
CA GLY A 211 15.25 -6.88 21.57
C GLY A 211 15.81 -6.00 22.69
N THR A 212 15.35 -6.29 23.90
CA THR A 212 15.72 -5.53 25.12
C THR A 212 17.12 -5.85 25.62
N ASP A 213 17.74 -6.91 25.17
CA ASP A 213 19.10 -7.30 25.57
C ASP A 213 20.17 -6.48 24.81
N TRP A 214 19.77 -5.74 23.79
CA TRP A 214 20.68 -4.89 23.05
C TRP A 214 20.84 -3.55 23.77
N LYS A 215 22.12 -3.17 24.03
CA LYS A 215 22.50 -1.89 24.63
C LYS A 215 21.66 -1.52 25.89
N LYS A 216 21.15 -0.32 25.97
CA LYS A 216 20.28 0.16 27.05
C LYS A 216 18.83 -0.25 26.83
N SER A 217 18.53 -1.51 27.02
CA SER A 217 17.16 -2.05 26.85
C SER A 217 16.55 -1.70 25.49
N GLY A 218 17.30 -1.92 24.40
CA GLY A 218 16.86 -1.66 23.02
C GLY A 218 17.11 -0.21 22.55
N LEU A 219 17.72 0.63 23.37
CA LEU A 219 18.06 2.02 23.07
C LEU A 219 19.58 2.22 23.02
N ALA A 220 20.03 3.17 22.20
CA ALA A 220 21.41 3.64 22.19
C ALA A 220 21.52 5.09 21.74
N LEU A 221 22.62 5.74 22.10
CA LEU A 221 22.97 7.06 21.59
C LEU A 221 23.80 6.92 20.31
N TRP A 222 23.29 7.46 19.22
CA TRP A 222 23.93 7.53 17.91
C TRP A 222 24.53 8.92 17.73
N ARG A 223 25.85 9.02 17.79
CA ARG A 223 26.56 10.31 17.80
C ARG A 223 26.33 11.09 16.51
N TYR A 224 26.38 12.42 16.60
CA TYR A 224 26.20 13.30 15.42
C TYR A 224 27.26 13.09 14.34
N ASP A 225 28.49 12.77 14.71
CA ASP A 225 29.56 12.44 13.75
C ASP A 225 29.25 11.17 12.96
N ASP A 226 28.76 10.14 13.61
CA ASP A 226 28.32 8.90 12.98
C ASP A 226 27.05 9.13 12.13
N TRP A 227 26.06 9.83 12.67
CA TRP A 227 24.86 10.21 11.93
C TRP A 227 25.21 10.94 10.63
N ALA A 228 26.08 11.94 10.68
CA ALA A 228 26.46 12.73 9.51
C ALA A 228 27.11 11.90 8.40
N LEU A 229 27.82 10.83 8.75
CA LEU A 229 28.47 9.95 7.78
C LEU A 229 27.52 8.90 7.21
N ASN A 230 26.59 8.38 8.03
CA ASN A 230 25.93 7.12 7.75
C ASN A 230 24.41 7.19 7.52
N ILE A 231 23.74 8.31 7.82
CA ILE A 231 22.31 8.48 7.55
C ILE A 231 22.01 8.31 6.06
N MET A 232 20.99 7.53 5.71
CA MET A 232 20.50 7.35 4.34
C MET A 232 19.19 8.10 4.13
N ASP A 233 18.14 7.72 4.85
CA ASP A 233 16.81 8.30 4.69
C ASP A 233 16.18 8.63 6.03
N ALA A 234 15.35 9.67 6.05
CA ALA A 234 14.62 10.08 7.24
C ALA A 234 13.20 10.54 6.87
N TRP A 235 12.21 10.09 7.64
CA TRP A 235 10.81 10.34 7.40
C TRP A 235 10.05 10.64 8.68
N VAL A 236 9.21 11.64 8.65
CA VAL A 236 8.13 11.83 9.64
C VAL A 236 6.81 11.35 9.08
N VAL A 237 6.01 10.73 9.94
CA VAL A 237 4.70 10.18 9.59
C VAL A 237 3.64 10.71 10.55
N GLN A 238 2.43 10.86 10.04
CA GLN A 238 1.26 11.24 10.84
C GLN A 238 0.14 10.24 10.61
N LEU A 239 -0.54 9.86 11.68
CA LEU A 239 -1.70 8.97 11.60
C LEU A 239 -2.86 9.67 10.87
N ALA A 240 -3.67 8.88 10.15
CA ALA A 240 -4.94 9.37 9.67
C ALA A 240 -5.86 9.67 10.85
N LEU A 241 -6.58 10.79 10.79
CA LEU A 241 -7.62 11.06 11.76
C LEU A 241 -8.75 10.05 11.60
N PRO A 242 -9.27 9.45 12.69
CA PRO A 242 -10.47 8.64 12.62
C PRO A 242 -11.61 9.50 12.10
N ILE A 243 -12.21 9.13 10.99
CA ILE A 243 -13.40 9.81 10.49
C ILE A 243 -14.58 9.20 11.20
N SER A 244 -15.07 9.87 12.20
CA SER A 244 -16.38 9.57 12.77
C SER A 244 -17.45 10.08 11.80
N GLY A 245 -18.06 9.16 11.05
CA GLY A 245 -19.29 9.43 10.29
C GLY A 245 -19.10 10.10 8.94
N THR A 246 -19.54 9.40 7.94
CA THR A 246 -20.12 9.90 6.69
C THR A 246 -19.78 11.34 6.27
N GLY A 247 -18.80 11.50 5.46
CA GLY A 247 -18.75 12.69 4.63
C GLY A 247 -17.49 13.53 4.76
N THR A 248 -16.91 13.78 3.60
CA THR A 248 -16.00 14.89 3.30
C THR A 248 -14.50 14.71 3.42
N TYR A 249 -13.97 13.50 3.18
CA TYR A 249 -12.53 13.40 2.88
C TYR A 249 -12.15 14.07 1.54
N HIS A 250 -13.12 14.36 0.69
CA HIS A 250 -12.91 14.95 -0.64
C HIS A 250 -12.81 16.48 -0.67
N GLN A 251 -13.18 17.21 0.36
CA GLN A 251 -13.18 18.67 0.29
C GLN A 251 -11.95 19.36 0.87
N ALA A 252 -11.31 18.81 1.91
CA ALA A 252 -10.14 19.44 2.52
C ALA A 252 -8.85 19.35 1.67
N THR A 253 -8.74 18.35 0.76
CA THR A 253 -7.59 18.19 -0.14
C THR A 253 -7.77 18.80 -1.52
N ARG A 254 -8.96 19.31 -1.84
CA ARG A 254 -9.26 19.88 -3.17
C ARG A 254 -8.73 21.29 -3.41
N SER A 255 -8.40 22.04 -2.38
CA SER A 255 -8.12 23.47 -2.54
C SER A 255 -6.65 23.87 -2.71
N ILE A 256 -5.66 23.00 -2.47
CA ILE A 256 -4.24 23.42 -2.51
C ILE A 256 -3.36 22.62 -3.49
N ALA A 257 -3.80 21.49 -4.05
CA ALA A 257 -2.95 20.63 -4.88
C ALA A 257 -3.58 20.17 -6.21
N GLN A 258 -4.39 20.99 -6.85
CA GLN A 258 -4.91 20.71 -8.21
C GLN A 258 -3.90 21.02 -9.34
N GLY A 259 -2.68 21.36 -9.01
CA GLY A 259 -1.61 21.56 -9.97
C GLY A 259 -0.44 20.62 -9.69
N LEU A 260 -0.17 19.68 -10.57
CA LEU A 260 1.08 18.99 -10.88
C LEU A 260 1.33 17.57 -10.34
N PHE A 261 0.78 17.09 -9.20
CA PHE A 261 1.09 15.72 -8.74
C PHE A 261 -0.17 14.96 -8.28
N SER A 262 -0.76 14.20 -9.18
CA SER A 262 -1.87 13.30 -8.85
C SER A 262 -1.38 12.15 -7.98
N ARG A 263 -1.65 12.20 -6.66
CA ARG A 263 -1.43 11.06 -5.77
C ARG A 263 -2.24 9.86 -6.27
N SER A 264 -1.61 8.70 -6.29
CA SER A 264 -2.32 7.45 -6.60
C SER A 264 -3.31 7.13 -5.48
N THR A 265 -4.50 6.66 -5.84
CA THR A 265 -5.53 6.22 -4.89
C THR A 265 -4.98 5.14 -3.95
N PRO A 266 -5.12 5.25 -2.62
CA PRO A 266 -4.75 4.17 -1.72
C PRO A 266 -5.64 2.94 -1.95
N ARG A 267 -5.04 1.73 -1.98
CA ARG A 267 -5.81 0.48 -2.12
C ARG A 267 -6.87 0.36 -1.04
N VAL A 268 -6.50 0.59 0.21
CA VAL A 268 -7.38 0.48 1.38
C VAL A 268 -8.65 1.36 1.29
N SER A 269 -8.62 2.44 0.51
CA SER A 269 -9.80 3.30 0.34
C SER A 269 -10.85 2.74 -0.63
N ILE A 270 -10.50 1.71 -1.40
CA ILE A 270 -11.36 1.12 -2.44
C ILE A 270 -11.39 -0.42 -2.39
N GLN A 271 -10.67 -1.05 -1.47
CA GLN A 271 -10.44 -2.51 -1.48
C GLN A 271 -11.73 -3.35 -1.48
N ASP A 272 -12.81 -2.84 -0.89
CA ASP A 272 -14.08 -3.56 -0.81
C ASP A 272 -14.93 -3.44 -2.11
N HIS A 273 -14.40 -2.74 -3.13
CA HIS A 273 -15.14 -2.34 -4.32
C HIS A 273 -14.44 -2.69 -5.64
N PHE A 274 -13.44 -3.56 -5.64
CA PHE A 274 -12.82 -4.03 -6.89
C PHE A 274 -12.28 -5.45 -6.78
N VAL A 275 -12.22 -6.11 -7.95
CA VAL A 275 -11.44 -7.34 -8.16
C VAL A 275 -10.49 -7.08 -9.33
N HIS A 276 -9.20 -7.41 -9.17
CA HIS A 276 -8.17 -7.15 -10.18
C HIS A 276 -7.67 -8.44 -10.79
N PHE A 277 -7.70 -8.49 -12.13
CA PHE A 277 -7.17 -9.56 -12.95
C PHE A 277 -6.01 -9.07 -13.80
N ASP A 278 -5.00 -9.90 -13.95
CA ASP A 278 -3.83 -9.74 -14.81
C ASP A 278 -3.59 -11.06 -15.54
N ASP A 279 -3.48 -11.04 -16.86
CA ASP A 279 -3.39 -12.23 -17.71
C ASP A 279 -4.46 -13.32 -17.38
N GLY A 280 -5.65 -12.90 -17.00
CA GLY A 280 -6.77 -13.78 -16.68
C GLY A 280 -6.74 -14.41 -15.29
N HIS A 281 -5.78 -14.08 -14.46
CA HIS A 281 -5.65 -14.51 -13.06
C HIS A 281 -5.81 -13.34 -12.10
N PHE A 282 -6.03 -13.62 -10.81
CA PHE A 282 -5.92 -12.55 -9.82
C PHE A 282 -4.51 -11.94 -9.86
N ASP A 283 -4.44 -10.61 -9.99
CA ASP A 283 -3.18 -9.93 -9.77
C ASP A 283 -2.80 -9.96 -8.29
N THR A 284 -1.83 -10.77 -7.95
CA THR A 284 -1.34 -10.93 -6.57
C THR A 284 -0.14 -10.05 -6.24
N ARG A 285 0.42 -9.31 -7.22
CA ARG A 285 1.72 -8.64 -7.11
C ARG A 285 1.63 -7.13 -7.10
N SER A 286 0.69 -6.54 -7.83
CA SER A 286 0.63 -5.09 -7.99
C SER A 286 0.10 -4.39 -6.72
N LYS A 287 0.13 -3.07 -6.77
CA LYS A 287 -0.45 -2.21 -5.75
C LYS A 287 -1.92 -2.53 -5.43
N TYR A 288 -2.71 -2.88 -6.45
CA TYR A 288 -4.13 -3.19 -6.32
C TYR A 288 -4.38 -4.70 -6.42
N TRP A 289 -3.58 -5.45 -5.68
CA TRP A 289 -3.65 -6.91 -5.69
C TRP A 289 -5.02 -7.44 -5.27
N SER A 290 -5.38 -8.59 -5.84
CA SER A 290 -6.54 -9.42 -5.48
C SER A 290 -6.10 -10.88 -5.31
N ASN A 291 -6.83 -11.62 -4.52
CA ASN A 291 -6.73 -13.07 -4.35
C ASN A 291 -8.07 -13.60 -3.83
N LYS A 292 -8.19 -14.89 -3.57
CA LYS A 292 -9.43 -15.49 -3.07
C LYS A 292 -9.88 -14.87 -1.74
N ASN A 293 -8.97 -14.68 -0.80
CA ASN A 293 -9.30 -14.06 0.49
C ASN A 293 -9.82 -12.62 0.33
N HIS A 294 -9.32 -11.89 -0.66
CA HIS A 294 -9.84 -10.56 -0.98
C HIS A 294 -11.26 -10.62 -1.55
N VAL A 295 -11.58 -11.61 -2.38
CA VAL A 295 -12.94 -11.84 -2.88
C VAL A 295 -13.88 -12.16 -1.73
N ASP A 296 -13.48 -13.06 -0.84
CA ASP A 296 -14.29 -13.43 0.33
C ASP A 296 -14.55 -12.21 1.23
N ALA A 297 -13.54 -11.34 1.38
CA ALA A 297 -13.67 -10.06 2.08
C ALA A 297 -14.72 -9.14 1.45
N ILE A 298 -14.73 -9.02 0.13
CA ILE A 298 -15.73 -8.21 -0.59
C ILE A 298 -17.13 -8.75 -0.36
N ILE A 299 -17.33 -10.07 -0.44
CA ILE A 299 -18.63 -10.71 -0.23
C ILE A 299 -19.08 -10.55 1.23
N GLU A 300 -18.18 -10.68 2.20
CA GLU A 300 -18.50 -10.43 3.61
C GLU A 300 -18.92 -8.97 3.83
N LYS A 301 -18.15 -8.00 3.28
CA LYS A 301 -18.54 -6.59 3.36
C LYS A 301 -19.86 -6.27 2.68
N LEU A 302 -20.13 -6.93 1.56
CA LEU A 302 -21.41 -6.84 0.89
C LEU A 302 -22.53 -7.39 1.79
N SER A 303 -22.31 -8.51 2.48
CA SER A 303 -23.30 -9.11 3.39
C SER A 303 -23.55 -8.28 4.66
N GLU A 304 -22.54 -7.57 5.16
CA GLU A 304 -22.68 -6.61 6.27
C GLU A 304 -23.39 -5.31 5.84
N SER A 305 -23.46 -5.05 4.54
CA SER A 305 -24.08 -3.85 4.00
C SER A 305 -25.59 -4.03 3.87
N ASN A 306 -26.34 -2.96 4.06
CA ASN A 306 -27.81 -2.98 3.91
C ASN A 306 -28.26 -2.60 2.48
N HIS A 307 -27.37 -2.70 1.47
CA HIS A 307 -27.66 -2.29 0.10
C HIS A 307 -28.50 -3.37 -0.62
N ARG A 308 -29.54 -2.95 -1.29
CA ARG A 308 -30.45 -3.84 -2.06
C ARG A 308 -30.07 -3.99 -3.51
N HIS A 309 -29.08 -3.24 -3.97
CA HIS A 309 -28.60 -3.25 -5.34
C HIS A 309 -27.10 -3.54 -5.36
N VAL A 310 -26.67 -4.52 -6.15
CA VAL A 310 -25.26 -4.80 -6.43
C VAL A 310 -24.97 -4.46 -7.87
N MET A 311 -23.90 -3.72 -8.14
CA MET A 311 -23.49 -3.36 -9.50
C MET A 311 -22.12 -3.94 -9.81
N LEU A 312 -22.03 -4.75 -10.85
CA LEU A 312 -20.79 -5.19 -11.47
C LEU A 312 -20.42 -4.23 -12.59
N TYR A 313 -19.26 -3.59 -12.48
CA TYR A 313 -18.78 -2.63 -13.47
C TYR A 313 -17.46 -3.08 -14.10
N ALA A 314 -17.41 -3.17 -15.43
CA ALA A 314 -16.18 -3.40 -16.19
C ALA A 314 -15.83 -2.20 -17.06
N HIS A 315 -14.59 -1.72 -16.95
CA HIS A 315 -14.12 -0.53 -17.67
C HIS A 315 -13.71 -0.82 -19.12
N GLY A 316 -13.54 0.23 -19.93
CA GLY A 316 -13.07 0.11 -21.32
C GLY A 316 -11.56 -0.17 -21.41
N GLY A 317 -11.15 -0.75 -22.55
CA GLY A 317 -9.79 -1.26 -22.78
C GLY A 317 -8.64 -0.23 -22.76
N LEU A 318 -8.93 1.05 -22.87
CA LEU A 318 -7.92 2.13 -22.81
C LEU A 318 -7.74 2.74 -21.41
N ASN A 319 -8.27 2.12 -20.37
CA ASN A 319 -8.15 2.60 -19.01
C ASN A 319 -6.99 1.90 -18.29
N SER A 320 -6.05 2.68 -17.76
CA SER A 320 -5.02 2.13 -16.87
C SER A 320 -5.62 1.76 -15.50
N ILE A 321 -4.98 0.82 -14.82
CA ILE A 321 -5.35 0.41 -13.44
C ILE A 321 -5.41 1.62 -12.49
N LYS A 322 -4.49 2.60 -12.65
CA LYS A 322 -4.51 3.86 -11.87
C LYS A 322 -5.74 4.71 -12.14
N ALA A 323 -6.19 4.77 -13.41
CA ALA A 323 -7.39 5.51 -13.79
C ALA A 323 -8.66 4.84 -13.23
N SER A 324 -8.71 3.50 -13.29
CA SER A 324 -9.79 2.69 -12.69
C SER A 324 -9.89 2.91 -11.18
N ALA A 325 -8.76 2.85 -10.46
CA ALA A 325 -8.73 3.12 -9.02
C ALA A 325 -9.24 4.52 -8.65
N LYS A 326 -8.86 5.56 -9.42
CA LYS A 326 -9.38 6.93 -9.22
C LYS A 326 -10.89 7.01 -9.46
N ARG A 327 -11.39 6.33 -10.49
CA ARG A 327 -12.83 6.28 -10.80
C ARG A 327 -13.61 5.63 -9.66
N ILE A 328 -13.16 4.49 -9.16
CA ILE A 328 -13.77 3.82 -8.02
C ILE A 328 -13.84 4.76 -6.81
N ALA A 329 -12.73 5.40 -6.45
CA ALA A 329 -12.68 6.34 -5.33
C ALA A 329 -13.61 7.55 -5.52
N ALA A 330 -13.78 8.03 -6.74
CA ALA A 330 -14.62 9.18 -7.04
C ALA A 330 -16.13 8.85 -7.02
N MET A 331 -16.50 7.63 -7.42
CA MET A 331 -17.89 7.27 -7.67
C MET A 331 -18.53 6.41 -6.57
N LYS A 332 -17.74 5.61 -5.83
CA LYS A 332 -18.26 4.65 -4.85
C LYS A 332 -19.24 5.26 -3.86
N ASP A 333 -18.92 6.41 -3.29
CA ASP A 333 -19.77 7.07 -2.29
C ASP A 333 -21.11 7.52 -2.88
N THR A 334 -21.13 7.89 -4.16
CA THR A 334 -22.36 8.21 -4.88
C THR A 334 -23.25 6.98 -5.04
N PHE A 335 -22.68 5.85 -5.41
CA PHE A 335 -23.43 4.59 -5.53
C PHE A 335 -23.94 4.13 -4.17
N LEU A 336 -23.10 4.09 -3.15
CA LEU A 336 -23.49 3.68 -1.79
C LEU A 336 -24.64 4.54 -1.23
N LYS A 337 -24.62 5.85 -1.46
CA LYS A 337 -25.70 6.77 -1.06
C LYS A 337 -27.02 6.50 -1.80
N ASN A 338 -26.97 5.84 -2.94
CA ASN A 338 -28.14 5.51 -3.74
C ASN A 338 -28.52 4.01 -3.62
N ASP A 339 -28.18 3.37 -2.52
CA ASP A 339 -28.51 1.97 -2.22
C ASP A 339 -27.88 0.96 -3.20
N ILE A 340 -26.73 1.31 -3.81
CA ILE A 340 -26.02 0.47 -4.77
C ILE A 340 -24.62 0.14 -4.23
N TYR A 341 -24.31 -1.14 -4.08
CA TYR A 341 -22.97 -1.61 -3.75
C TYR A 341 -22.18 -1.87 -5.04
N PRO A 342 -21.18 -1.03 -5.38
CA PRO A 342 -20.44 -1.19 -6.63
C PRO A 342 -19.26 -2.14 -6.44
N ILE A 343 -19.09 -3.08 -7.37
CA ILE A 343 -17.91 -3.93 -7.51
C ILE A 343 -17.35 -3.72 -8.91
N HIS A 344 -16.11 -3.26 -9.01
CA HIS A 344 -15.45 -2.96 -10.27
C HIS A 344 -14.48 -4.08 -10.64
N PHE A 345 -14.50 -4.50 -11.89
CA PHE A 345 -13.44 -5.32 -12.44
C PHE A 345 -12.32 -4.43 -12.97
N MET A 346 -11.15 -4.56 -12.39
CA MET A 346 -9.91 -3.99 -12.89
C MET A 346 -9.19 -5.08 -13.68
N TYR A 347 -8.80 -4.77 -14.91
CA TYR A 347 -8.02 -5.70 -15.74
C TYR A 347 -7.14 -4.88 -16.68
N ASP A 348 -5.91 -5.33 -16.87
CA ASP A 348 -5.01 -4.69 -17.82
C ASP A 348 -5.25 -5.31 -19.21
N THR A 349 -5.43 -4.46 -20.19
CA THR A 349 -5.63 -4.90 -21.58
C THR A 349 -4.35 -4.78 -22.39
N GLY A 350 -3.22 -4.36 -21.80
CA GLY A 350 -1.96 -4.11 -22.49
C GLY A 350 -2.03 -2.99 -23.53
N MET A 351 -3.24 -2.69 -24.04
CA MET A 351 -3.47 -1.79 -25.16
C MET A 351 -2.88 -0.39 -25.01
N LEU A 352 -2.88 0.16 -23.79
CA LEU A 352 -2.43 1.55 -23.58
C LEU A 352 -0.90 1.66 -23.68
N GLU A 353 -0.17 0.67 -23.21
CA GLU A 353 1.30 0.66 -23.25
C GLU A 353 1.82 0.33 -24.64
N GLU A 354 1.25 -0.65 -25.30
CA GLU A 354 1.59 -0.98 -26.69
C GLU A 354 1.24 0.15 -27.68
N LEU A 355 0.11 0.83 -27.50
CA LEU A 355 -0.23 2.02 -28.30
C LEU A 355 0.76 3.17 -28.08
N LYS A 356 1.25 3.37 -26.86
CA LYS A 356 2.29 4.38 -26.58
C LYS A 356 3.59 4.03 -27.28
N ASP A 357 4.00 2.76 -27.27
CA ASP A 357 5.23 2.29 -27.91
C ASP A 357 5.13 2.38 -29.43
N ILE A 358 4.00 1.99 -30.00
CA ILE A 358 3.76 2.05 -31.46
C ILE A 358 3.69 3.49 -31.97
N LEU A 359 3.10 4.40 -31.22
CA LEU A 359 2.95 5.81 -31.62
C LEU A 359 4.19 6.65 -31.31
N GLY A 360 5.23 6.08 -30.70
CA GLY A 360 6.50 6.75 -30.41
C GLY A 360 6.36 7.94 -29.43
N PHE A 361 5.25 8.04 -28.68
CA PHE A 361 5.02 9.12 -27.76
C PHE A 361 5.77 8.92 -26.44
N LYS A 362 6.97 9.48 -26.36
CA LYS A 362 7.78 9.51 -25.14
C LYS A 362 7.31 10.52 -24.06
N ASN A 363 6.17 11.19 -24.21
CA ASN A 363 5.83 12.31 -23.35
C ASN A 363 4.46 12.26 -22.63
N LYS A 364 4.51 12.74 -21.43
CA LYS A 364 3.51 12.92 -20.33
C LYS A 364 2.13 13.52 -20.69
N GLU A 365 1.90 14.02 -21.89
CA GLU A 365 0.69 14.80 -22.20
C GLU A 365 -0.56 13.98 -22.52
N ILE A 366 -0.42 12.74 -22.92
CA ILE A 366 -1.57 11.89 -23.28
C ILE A 366 -2.34 11.39 -22.05
N SER A 367 -1.64 11.15 -20.94
CA SER A 367 -2.27 10.65 -19.70
C SER A 367 -3.32 11.62 -19.11
N ASN A 368 -3.20 12.91 -19.38
CA ASN A 368 -4.11 13.94 -18.84
C ASN A 368 -5.30 14.27 -19.75
N LYS A 369 -5.28 13.86 -21.01
CA LYS A 369 -6.31 14.18 -22.01
C LYS A 369 -7.29 13.05 -22.30
N VAL A 370 -7.03 11.83 -21.89
CA VAL A 370 -7.87 10.63 -22.16
C VAL A 370 -9.22 10.64 -21.44
N GLY A 371 -9.51 11.62 -20.61
CA GLY A 371 -10.82 11.77 -19.95
C GLY A 371 -11.92 12.51 -20.76
N ALA A 372 -11.64 13.01 -21.98
CA ALA A 372 -12.55 13.87 -22.75
C ALA A 372 -12.68 13.46 -24.24
N PHE A 373 -12.57 12.16 -24.60
CA PHE A 373 -12.37 11.77 -26.00
C PHE A 373 -13.38 10.78 -26.55
N THR A 374 -14.34 11.22 -27.28
CA THR A 374 -15.05 10.42 -28.28
C THR A 374 -14.37 10.48 -29.65
N ASP A 375 -13.92 11.63 -30.12
CA ASP A 375 -13.42 11.80 -31.51
C ASP A 375 -11.95 11.36 -31.75
N TYR A 376 -11.11 11.37 -30.71
CA TYR A 376 -9.70 10.98 -30.85
C TYR A 376 -9.49 9.49 -30.67
N THR A 377 -10.29 8.86 -29.85
CA THR A 377 -10.29 7.39 -29.68
C THR A 377 -10.77 6.67 -30.94
N ASP A 378 -11.72 7.24 -31.68
CA ASP A 378 -12.19 6.66 -32.94
C ASP A 378 -11.09 6.67 -34.01
N ARG A 379 -10.32 7.73 -34.11
CA ARG A 379 -9.16 7.81 -35.07
C ARG A 379 -8.03 6.87 -34.70
N ILE A 380 -7.73 6.68 -33.42
CA ILE A 380 -6.73 5.74 -32.96
C ILE A 380 -7.21 4.30 -33.19
N LEU A 381 -8.48 4.02 -32.95
CA LEU A 381 -9.07 2.71 -33.21
C LEU A 381 -9.06 2.38 -34.71
N GLU A 382 -9.39 3.33 -35.54
CA GLU A 382 -9.39 3.16 -37.00
C GLU A 382 -7.99 2.92 -37.57
N TRP A 383 -6.96 3.57 -37.01
CA TRP A 383 -5.56 3.33 -37.39
C TRP A 383 -5.03 1.99 -36.87
N ALA A 384 -5.31 1.65 -35.63
CA ALA A 384 -4.92 0.39 -34.98
C ALA A 384 -5.57 -0.83 -35.69
N THR A 385 -6.79 -0.68 -36.22
CA THR A 385 -7.46 -1.77 -36.96
C THR A 385 -6.79 -2.10 -38.29
N ARG A 386 -6.00 -1.22 -38.89
CA ARG A 386 -5.41 -1.45 -40.22
C ARG A 386 -4.17 -2.33 -40.26
N LYS A 387 -3.29 -2.36 -39.26
CA LYS A 387 -2.06 -3.20 -39.28
C LYS A 387 -1.65 -3.88 -37.97
N VAL A 388 -2.03 -3.37 -36.82
CA VAL A 388 -1.61 -3.88 -35.50
C VAL A 388 -2.80 -4.34 -34.67
N GLY A 389 -3.99 -3.86 -34.98
CA GLY A 389 -5.23 -4.06 -34.24
C GLY A 389 -5.66 -5.52 -34.08
N GLY A 390 -5.21 -6.40 -34.96
CA GLY A 390 -5.58 -7.83 -34.86
C GLY A 390 -4.90 -8.57 -33.71
N ALA A 391 -3.69 -8.16 -33.31
CA ALA A 391 -2.99 -8.75 -32.17
C ALA A 391 -3.54 -8.20 -30.86
N LEU A 392 -3.60 -6.87 -30.74
CA LEU A 392 -4.20 -6.16 -29.59
C LEU A 392 -5.64 -6.57 -29.31
N TRP A 393 -6.44 -6.74 -30.37
CA TRP A 393 -7.81 -7.19 -30.24
C TRP A 393 -7.92 -8.62 -29.75
N ARG A 394 -7.01 -9.51 -30.15
CA ARG A 394 -6.97 -10.90 -29.65
C ARG A 394 -6.54 -10.96 -28.21
N GLU A 395 -5.55 -10.17 -27.82
CA GLU A 395 -5.06 -10.08 -26.44
C GLU A 395 -6.18 -9.56 -25.52
N MET A 396 -6.78 -8.42 -25.84
CA MET A 396 -7.91 -7.88 -25.08
C MET A 396 -9.06 -8.88 -24.92
N LYS A 397 -9.38 -9.65 -25.98
CA LYS A 397 -10.40 -10.71 -25.87
C LYS A 397 -9.93 -11.88 -25.02
N SER A 398 -8.66 -12.21 -25.07
CA SER A 398 -8.06 -13.25 -24.22
C SER A 398 -8.17 -12.86 -22.75
N ASP A 399 -7.76 -11.66 -22.40
CA ASP A 399 -7.80 -11.16 -21.01
C ASP A 399 -9.22 -11.03 -20.47
N ALA A 400 -10.16 -10.66 -21.33
CA ALA A 400 -11.58 -10.63 -20.98
C ALA A 400 -12.18 -12.03 -20.79
N CYS A 401 -11.69 -13.04 -21.51
CA CYS A 401 -12.22 -14.41 -21.51
C CYS A 401 -11.58 -15.29 -20.43
N THR A 402 -10.26 -15.23 -20.27
CA THR A 402 -9.45 -16.15 -19.47
C THR A 402 -9.92 -16.28 -18.02
N PRO A 403 -10.33 -15.19 -17.31
CA PRO A 403 -10.83 -15.30 -15.94
C PRO A 403 -12.04 -16.23 -15.78
N PHE A 404 -12.76 -16.53 -16.86
CA PHE A 404 -14.04 -17.25 -16.85
C PHE A 404 -14.05 -18.56 -17.62
N THR A 405 -12.91 -19.00 -18.15
CA THR A 405 -12.84 -20.17 -19.05
C THR A 405 -13.11 -21.50 -18.34
N ARG A 406 -12.60 -21.68 -17.13
CA ARG A 406 -12.65 -22.93 -16.37
C ARG A 406 -13.42 -22.75 -15.06
N THR A 407 -13.91 -23.85 -14.50
CA THR A 407 -14.54 -23.86 -13.17
C THR A 407 -13.56 -23.44 -12.05
N THR A 408 -12.27 -23.66 -12.27
CA THR A 408 -11.20 -23.32 -11.33
C THR A 408 -10.58 -21.94 -11.58
N SER A 409 -11.02 -21.22 -12.63
CA SER A 409 -10.51 -19.87 -12.93
C SER A 409 -10.91 -18.85 -11.87
N ASP A 410 -10.05 -17.86 -11.66
CA ASP A 410 -10.19 -16.88 -10.58
C ASP A 410 -11.46 -16.00 -10.72
N GLY A 411 -11.82 -15.61 -11.93
CA GLY A 411 -13.09 -14.91 -12.18
C GLY A 411 -14.31 -15.81 -11.91
N THR A 412 -14.20 -17.10 -12.21
CA THR A 412 -15.26 -18.08 -11.87
C THR A 412 -15.39 -18.21 -10.35
N TYR A 413 -14.28 -18.19 -9.60
CA TYR A 413 -14.32 -18.17 -8.14
C TYR A 413 -15.14 -16.99 -7.61
N PHE A 414 -14.85 -15.78 -8.07
CA PHE A 414 -15.61 -14.58 -7.70
C PHE A 414 -17.12 -14.75 -8.00
N LEU A 415 -17.46 -15.22 -9.21
CA LEU A 415 -18.86 -15.41 -9.59
C LEU A 415 -19.56 -16.48 -8.75
N THR A 416 -18.85 -17.51 -8.32
CA THR A 416 -19.39 -18.56 -7.43
C THR A 416 -19.71 -18.00 -6.05
N GLN A 417 -18.82 -17.21 -5.46
CA GLN A 417 -19.08 -16.56 -4.17
C GLN A 417 -20.24 -15.57 -4.26
N LEU A 418 -20.28 -14.76 -5.31
CA LEU A 418 -21.39 -13.84 -5.55
C LEU A 418 -22.73 -14.56 -5.77
N ALA A 419 -22.72 -15.66 -6.52
CA ALA A 419 -23.92 -16.47 -6.78
C ALA A 419 -24.49 -17.05 -5.49
N ALA A 420 -23.62 -17.61 -4.63
CA ALA A 420 -24.00 -18.11 -3.31
C ALA A 420 -24.66 -17.01 -2.47
N TYR A 421 -24.03 -15.83 -2.41
CA TYR A 421 -24.59 -14.68 -1.70
C TYR A 421 -25.97 -14.26 -2.22
N LEU A 422 -26.12 -14.13 -3.55
CA LEU A 422 -27.40 -13.74 -4.17
C LEU A 422 -28.51 -14.78 -3.99
N LYS A 423 -28.15 -16.06 -3.92
CA LYS A 423 -29.10 -17.15 -3.65
C LYS A 423 -29.66 -17.06 -2.24
N ASP A 424 -28.83 -16.72 -1.25
CA ASP A 424 -29.23 -16.57 0.16
C ASP A 424 -29.97 -15.24 0.40
N ASN A 425 -29.86 -14.26 -0.53
CA ASN A 425 -30.43 -12.92 -0.43
C ASN A 425 -31.24 -12.57 -1.72
N SER A 426 -32.36 -13.24 -1.91
CA SER A 426 -33.17 -13.18 -3.15
C SER A 426 -33.80 -11.82 -3.45
N ASP A 427 -33.87 -10.90 -2.51
CA ASP A 427 -34.33 -9.53 -2.66
C ASP A 427 -33.28 -8.58 -3.24
N ILE A 428 -32.01 -8.99 -3.24
CA ILE A 428 -30.91 -8.23 -3.84
C ILE A 428 -31.00 -8.21 -5.36
N LYS A 429 -30.86 -7.04 -5.95
CA LYS A 429 -30.96 -6.83 -7.41
C LYS A 429 -29.56 -6.64 -8.01
N LEU A 430 -29.21 -7.55 -8.94
CA LEU A 430 -27.94 -7.48 -9.66
C LEU A 430 -28.05 -6.58 -10.89
N HIS A 431 -27.13 -5.64 -11.04
CA HIS A 431 -26.95 -4.77 -12.20
C HIS A 431 -25.58 -5.00 -12.81
N VAL A 432 -25.50 -4.99 -14.13
CA VAL A 432 -24.25 -5.19 -14.87
C VAL A 432 -24.03 -4.03 -15.82
N VAL A 433 -22.85 -3.42 -15.73
CA VAL A 433 -22.48 -2.24 -16.53
C VAL A 433 -21.12 -2.47 -17.17
N GLY A 434 -21.07 -2.47 -18.49
CA GLY A 434 -19.86 -2.58 -19.28
C GLY A 434 -19.62 -1.32 -20.11
N HIS A 435 -18.40 -0.79 -20.12
CA HIS A 435 -18.04 0.32 -20.97
C HIS A 435 -17.05 -0.14 -22.05
N SER A 436 -17.43 -0.08 -23.34
CA SER A 436 -16.56 -0.48 -24.45
C SER A 436 -16.05 -1.93 -24.29
N ALA A 437 -14.74 -2.17 -24.15
CA ALA A 437 -14.17 -3.50 -23.89
C ALA A 437 -14.75 -4.19 -22.66
N GLY A 438 -15.28 -3.44 -21.69
CA GLY A 438 -15.99 -3.99 -20.54
C GLY A 438 -17.23 -4.79 -20.93
N SER A 439 -17.84 -4.50 -22.07
CA SER A 439 -18.95 -5.28 -22.61
C SER A 439 -18.51 -6.70 -23.03
N ILE A 440 -17.30 -6.82 -23.57
CA ILE A 440 -16.71 -8.13 -23.94
C ILE A 440 -16.40 -8.92 -22.66
N PHE A 441 -15.82 -8.27 -21.66
CA PHE A 441 -15.58 -8.87 -20.34
C PHE A 441 -16.87 -9.42 -19.73
N HIS A 442 -17.94 -8.63 -19.75
CA HIS A 442 -19.22 -9.05 -19.23
C HIS A 442 -19.89 -10.14 -20.08
N ALA A 443 -19.69 -10.19 -21.38
CA ALA A 443 -20.20 -11.29 -22.20
C ALA A 443 -19.66 -12.66 -21.71
N HIS A 444 -18.38 -12.72 -21.33
CA HIS A 444 -17.79 -13.94 -20.77
C HIS A 444 -18.17 -14.18 -19.31
N SER A 445 -18.19 -13.14 -18.47
CA SER A 445 -18.58 -13.27 -17.07
C SER A 445 -20.03 -13.71 -16.91
N LEU A 446 -20.95 -13.15 -17.69
CA LEU A 446 -22.36 -13.51 -17.65
C LEU A 446 -22.60 -14.93 -18.18
N SER A 447 -21.95 -15.32 -19.29
CA SER A 447 -21.99 -16.69 -19.76
C SER A 447 -21.51 -17.70 -18.72
N ARG A 448 -20.53 -17.34 -17.91
CA ARG A 448 -20.05 -18.17 -16.80
C ARG A 448 -21.00 -18.12 -15.62
N LEU A 449 -21.55 -16.98 -15.26
CA LEU A 449 -22.49 -16.82 -14.16
C LEU A 449 -23.74 -17.71 -14.37
N CYS A 450 -24.31 -17.72 -15.57
CA CYS A 450 -25.40 -18.59 -15.90
C CYS A 450 -25.08 -20.10 -15.79
N LYS A 451 -23.80 -20.49 -15.94
CA LYS A 451 -23.34 -21.86 -15.72
C LYS A 451 -23.10 -22.19 -14.26
N VAL A 452 -22.82 -21.18 -13.44
CA VAL A 452 -22.64 -21.32 -11.97
C VAL A 452 -24.03 -21.50 -11.32
N ASP A 453 -24.97 -20.63 -11.67
CA ASP A 453 -26.37 -20.74 -11.23
C ASP A 453 -27.31 -20.13 -12.29
N GLU A 454 -28.16 -20.94 -12.89
CA GLU A 454 -29.12 -20.56 -13.94
C GLU A 454 -30.30 -19.70 -13.42
N ASN A 455 -30.52 -19.68 -12.11
CA ASN A 455 -31.64 -18.95 -11.49
C ASN A 455 -31.30 -17.48 -11.17
N ILE A 456 -30.04 -17.05 -11.35
CA ILE A 456 -29.67 -15.68 -11.07
C ILE A 456 -30.31 -14.71 -12.07
N THR A 457 -31.07 -13.77 -11.55
CA THR A 457 -31.75 -12.75 -12.34
C THR A 457 -30.93 -11.45 -12.37
N ILE A 458 -30.63 -10.95 -13.58
CA ILE A 458 -30.03 -9.66 -13.81
C ILE A 458 -31.14 -8.63 -13.96
N LYS A 459 -31.17 -7.63 -13.05
CA LYS A 459 -32.21 -6.58 -13.05
C LYS A 459 -32.00 -5.57 -14.17
N SER A 460 -30.76 -5.21 -14.49
CA SER A 460 -30.44 -4.36 -15.63
C SER A 460 -29.06 -4.67 -16.21
N LEU A 461 -28.94 -4.52 -17.51
CA LEU A 461 -27.71 -4.74 -18.28
C LEU A 461 -27.48 -3.51 -19.17
N HIS A 462 -26.33 -2.85 -18.99
CA HIS A 462 -25.87 -1.70 -19.77
C HIS A 462 -24.48 -2.01 -20.35
N LEU A 463 -24.40 -2.20 -21.67
CA LEU A 463 -23.19 -2.59 -22.38
C LEU A 463 -22.83 -1.58 -23.47
#